data_d3c22e9dca6027f701b490bdd0f207bf
#
_entry.id   d3c22e9dca6027f701b490bdd0f207bf
#
_cell.length_a   1.000
_cell.length_b   1.000
_cell.length_c   1.000
_cell.angle_alpha   90.00
_cell.angle_beta   90.00
_cell.angle_gamma   90.00
#
_symmetry.space_group_name_H-M   'P 1'
#
loop_
_entity.id
_entity.type
_entity.pdbx_description
1 polymer ?
#
loop_
_entity_poly.entity_id
_entity_poly.type
_entity_poly.pdbx_seq_one_letter_code
_entity_poly.pdbx_strand_id
1 'polypeptide(L)'
;MAETTARARREAGDLSAMLLPELKKVAANLGIEGAADMKKPDLVQAISDLQAANREASRLEREARRAERMARRNNRNSQNNSHDDEGDDQSDDISHDDQSGEVDNRSQQRSSSDDGGEGREDRGYDRGDRDWRRDRHRGRDRDRNRDRGRDRDIVISDDDVLLPVGGLLDILENYAFLRTGGYLPSPNDVYVSLHQVRRYGLRKGDVVTGQVRQPREGERREKFNALVRIDTVNGVDPESARDRVEFSKLVPLYPQERLRLETQPNVLTTRVIDLISPIGKGQRGLIVSPPKAGKTMVLQAIANAITTNNPECHLMVVLVDERPEEVTDMQRSVKGEVIASTFDRPADDHTTVAELAIERAKRLVELGHDVVVLLDSITRLGRAYNIAAPASGRILSGGVDSAALYPPKKFFGAARNIEDGGSLTILATALVETGSKMDEVIFEEFKGTGNMELKLDRKFADKRIFPAVDVDASGTRKEEILMGPEELNIVWKLRRVLHALDSQQALELLLEKMKGTKSNVEFLMQVQKTTVGPDQGSN
;
A
#
# COMPACT_ATOMS: atom_id res chain seq x y z
N MET A 1 -5.56 -38.55 9.76
CA MET A 1 -6.88 -39.11 10.09
C MET A 1 -7.39 -38.73 11.48
N ALA A 2 -6.53 -38.54 12.51
CA ALA A 2 -6.98 -38.18 13.86
C ALA A 2 -7.49 -36.71 14.02
N GLU A 3 -6.92 -35.75 13.29
CA GLU A 3 -7.32 -34.33 13.36
C GLU A 3 -8.67 -34.05 12.67
N THR A 4 -8.98 -34.76 11.59
CA THR A 4 -10.26 -34.63 10.87
C THR A 4 -11.44 -35.14 11.70
N THR A 5 -11.24 -36.18 12.49
CA THR A 5 -12.25 -36.72 13.40
C THR A 5 -12.50 -35.87 14.64
N ALA A 6 -11.47 -35.16 15.13
CA ALA A 6 -11.61 -34.23 16.27
C ALA A 6 -12.37 -32.94 15.88
N ARG A 7 -12.18 -32.44 14.66
CA ARG A 7 -12.88 -31.26 14.13
C ARG A 7 -14.35 -31.54 13.82
N ALA A 8 -14.64 -32.71 13.22
CA ALA A 8 -16.02 -33.16 12.97
C ALA A 8 -16.82 -33.36 14.28
N ARG A 9 -16.17 -33.82 15.35
CA ARG A 9 -16.80 -33.94 16.68
C ARG A 9 -17.10 -32.60 17.35
N ARG A 10 -16.27 -31.55 17.15
CA ARG A 10 -16.52 -30.21 17.68
C ARG A 10 -17.71 -29.53 16.98
N GLU A 11 -17.80 -29.66 15.66
CA GLU A 11 -18.88 -29.05 14.85
C GLU A 11 -20.24 -29.78 15.07
N ALA A 12 -20.23 -31.08 15.28
CA ALA A 12 -21.44 -31.83 15.68
C ALA A 12 -21.88 -31.46 17.11
N GLY A 13 -20.96 -31.05 17.99
CA GLY A 13 -21.27 -30.52 19.31
C GLY A 13 -21.97 -29.16 19.26
N ASP A 14 -21.60 -28.29 18.37
CA ASP A 14 -22.22 -26.98 18.18
C ASP A 14 -23.66 -27.11 17.61
N LEU A 15 -23.90 -27.98 16.62
CA LEU A 15 -25.23 -28.20 16.05
C LEU A 15 -26.17 -28.84 17.05
N SER A 16 -25.68 -29.70 17.93
CA SER A 16 -26.52 -30.35 18.96
C SER A 16 -26.96 -29.39 20.07
N ALA A 17 -26.24 -28.27 20.27
CA ALA A 17 -26.57 -27.22 21.21
C ALA A 17 -27.67 -26.27 20.70
N MET A 18 -27.92 -26.20 19.38
CA MET A 18 -28.91 -25.32 18.75
C MET A 18 -30.36 -25.74 19.07
N LEU A 19 -31.26 -24.76 19.07
CA LEU A 19 -32.69 -24.99 19.28
C LEU A 19 -33.36 -25.60 18.02
N LEU A 20 -34.37 -26.42 18.19
CA LEU A 20 -35.08 -27.12 17.10
C LEU A 20 -35.57 -26.16 15.98
N PRO A 21 -36.12 -24.97 16.26
CA PRO A 21 -36.54 -24.03 15.22
C PRO A 21 -35.36 -23.48 14.40
N GLU A 22 -34.21 -23.30 15.01
CA GLU A 22 -33.00 -22.83 14.36
C GLU A 22 -32.38 -23.88 13.45
N LEU A 23 -32.33 -25.14 13.90
CA LEU A 23 -31.92 -26.28 13.08
C LEU A 23 -32.79 -26.49 11.85
N LYS A 24 -34.13 -26.34 11.99
CA LYS A 24 -35.05 -26.40 10.86
C LYS A 24 -34.80 -25.30 9.85
N LYS A 25 -34.48 -24.09 10.31
CA LYS A 25 -34.13 -22.96 9.43
C LYS A 25 -32.83 -23.19 8.70
N VAL A 26 -31.80 -23.73 9.37
CA VAL A 26 -30.51 -24.10 8.76
C VAL A 26 -30.68 -25.21 7.73
N ALA A 27 -31.47 -26.26 8.05
CA ALA A 27 -31.73 -27.37 7.15
C ALA A 27 -32.51 -26.92 5.89
N ALA A 28 -33.50 -26.03 6.04
CA ALA A 28 -34.23 -25.44 4.92
C ALA A 28 -33.32 -24.59 4.02
N ASN A 29 -32.39 -23.78 4.59
CA ASN A 29 -31.44 -23.00 3.83
C ASN A 29 -30.39 -23.86 3.08
N LEU A 30 -30.11 -25.05 3.59
CA LEU A 30 -29.25 -26.04 2.94
C LEU A 30 -29.97 -26.94 1.93
N GLY A 31 -31.30 -26.76 1.75
CA GLY A 31 -32.09 -27.50 0.76
C GLY A 31 -32.41 -28.95 1.17
N ILE A 32 -32.44 -29.27 2.46
CA ILE A 32 -32.77 -30.60 2.95
C ILE A 32 -34.31 -30.79 2.87
N GLU A 33 -34.74 -31.67 1.98
CA GLU A 33 -36.19 -32.02 1.83
C GLU A 33 -36.73 -32.72 3.08
N GLY A 34 -37.92 -32.35 3.51
CA GLY A 34 -38.58 -32.95 4.69
C GLY A 34 -38.05 -32.45 6.04
N ALA A 35 -37.23 -31.41 6.10
CA ALA A 35 -36.67 -30.84 7.34
C ALA A 35 -37.75 -30.38 8.36
N ALA A 36 -38.99 -30.09 7.90
CA ALA A 36 -40.10 -29.67 8.76
C ALA A 36 -40.58 -30.77 9.69
N ASP A 37 -40.52 -32.04 9.26
CA ASP A 37 -41.09 -33.20 9.98
C ASP A 37 -40.01 -34.01 10.72
N MET A 38 -38.74 -33.67 10.55
CA MET A 38 -37.61 -34.37 11.20
C MET A 38 -37.47 -34.02 12.67
N LYS A 39 -37.06 -35.02 13.46
CA LYS A 39 -36.68 -34.83 14.87
C LYS A 39 -35.28 -34.21 14.98
N LYS A 40 -34.98 -33.58 16.13
CA LYS A 40 -33.71 -32.89 16.36
C LYS A 40 -32.46 -33.74 16.06
N PRO A 41 -32.35 -35.01 16.49
CA PRO A 41 -31.17 -35.85 16.17
C PRO A 41 -30.99 -36.09 14.67
N ASP A 42 -32.11 -36.34 13.96
CA ASP A 42 -32.10 -36.64 12.53
C ASP A 42 -31.74 -35.40 11.70
N LEU A 43 -32.14 -34.19 12.13
CA LEU A 43 -31.76 -32.91 11.53
C LEU A 43 -30.26 -32.63 11.71
N VAL A 44 -29.71 -32.85 12.90
CA VAL A 44 -28.30 -32.68 13.18
C VAL A 44 -27.46 -33.60 12.31
N GLN A 45 -27.90 -34.86 12.18
CA GLN A 45 -27.21 -35.85 11.33
C GLN A 45 -27.28 -35.45 9.85
N ALA A 46 -28.47 -35.12 9.33
CA ALA A 46 -28.64 -34.73 7.93
C ALA A 46 -27.84 -33.46 7.56
N ILE A 47 -27.79 -32.45 8.43
CA ILE A 47 -26.98 -31.24 8.24
C ILE A 47 -25.48 -31.59 8.23
N SER A 48 -25.04 -32.43 9.17
CA SER A 48 -23.65 -32.86 9.28
C SER A 48 -23.18 -33.64 8.03
N ASP A 49 -24.03 -34.55 7.55
CA ASP A 49 -23.74 -35.38 6.37
C ASP A 49 -23.66 -34.53 5.09
N LEU A 50 -24.58 -33.59 4.92
CA LEU A 50 -24.55 -32.67 3.77
C LEU A 50 -23.34 -31.75 3.81
N GLN A 51 -22.99 -31.26 4.98
CA GLN A 51 -21.77 -30.44 5.14
C GLN A 51 -20.50 -31.24 4.86
N ALA A 52 -20.46 -32.51 5.28
CA ALA A 52 -19.34 -33.41 4.99
C ALA A 52 -19.21 -33.69 3.48
N ALA A 53 -20.34 -33.96 2.80
CA ALA A 53 -20.37 -34.16 1.34
C ALA A 53 -19.92 -32.91 0.56
N ASN A 54 -20.38 -31.72 0.95
CA ASN A 54 -19.97 -30.46 0.31
C ASN A 54 -18.48 -30.15 0.53
N ARG A 55 -17.90 -30.53 1.69
CA ARG A 55 -16.46 -30.38 1.94
C ARG A 55 -15.64 -31.34 1.07
N GLU A 56 -16.11 -32.57 0.93
CA GLU A 56 -15.45 -33.56 0.10
C GLU A 56 -15.51 -33.18 -1.38
N ALA A 57 -16.64 -32.71 -1.89
CA ALA A 57 -16.78 -32.18 -3.22
C ALA A 57 -15.85 -30.98 -3.48
N SER A 58 -15.76 -30.05 -2.53
CA SER A 58 -14.85 -28.90 -2.61
C SER A 58 -13.37 -29.31 -2.58
N ARG A 59 -13.04 -30.39 -1.84
CA ARG A 59 -11.67 -30.94 -1.83
C ARG A 59 -11.31 -31.55 -3.16
N LEU A 60 -12.18 -32.36 -3.71
CA LEU A 60 -11.99 -33.00 -5.02
C LEU A 60 -11.86 -31.95 -6.14
N GLU A 61 -12.68 -30.89 -6.10
CA GLU A 61 -12.59 -29.80 -7.06
C GLU A 61 -11.24 -29.05 -6.96
N ARG A 62 -10.74 -28.80 -5.74
CA ARG A 62 -9.42 -28.18 -5.54
C ARG A 62 -8.28 -29.09 -6.01
N GLU A 63 -8.38 -30.39 -5.77
CA GLU A 63 -7.42 -31.37 -6.25
C GLU A 63 -7.41 -31.46 -7.78
N ALA A 64 -8.60 -31.47 -8.42
CA ALA A 64 -8.74 -31.44 -9.87
C ALA A 64 -8.13 -30.15 -10.49
N ARG A 65 -8.43 -28.98 -9.92
CA ARG A 65 -7.84 -27.70 -10.35
C ARG A 65 -6.31 -27.68 -10.14
N ARG A 66 -5.81 -28.32 -9.08
CA ARG A 66 -4.36 -28.43 -8.82
C ARG A 66 -3.68 -29.36 -9.82
N ALA A 67 -4.31 -30.49 -10.14
CA ALA A 67 -3.82 -31.42 -11.16
C ALA A 67 -3.81 -30.76 -12.55
N GLU A 68 -4.84 -30.00 -12.89
CA GLU A 68 -4.90 -29.26 -14.17
C GLU A 68 -3.78 -28.19 -14.26
N ARG A 69 -3.52 -27.45 -13.18
CA ARG A 69 -2.40 -26.48 -13.11
C ARG A 69 -1.04 -27.16 -13.25
N MET A 70 -0.86 -28.32 -12.61
CA MET A 70 0.38 -29.11 -12.74
C MET A 70 0.56 -29.65 -14.15
N ALA A 71 -0.50 -30.13 -14.79
CA ALA A 71 -0.47 -30.58 -16.19
C ALA A 71 -0.13 -29.41 -17.16
N ARG A 72 -0.70 -28.24 -16.92
CA ARG A 72 -0.36 -27.02 -17.70
C ARG A 72 1.08 -26.56 -17.48
N ARG A 73 1.61 -26.71 -16.27
CA ARG A 73 3.02 -26.36 -15.94
C ARG A 73 4.01 -27.34 -16.57
N ASN A 74 3.72 -28.63 -16.53
CA ASN A 74 4.53 -29.64 -17.20
C ASN A 74 4.53 -29.47 -18.73
N ASN A 75 3.39 -29.10 -19.30
CA ASN A 75 3.29 -28.82 -20.73
C ASN A 75 4.07 -27.55 -21.17
N ARG A 76 4.19 -26.55 -20.29
CA ARG A 76 5.04 -25.37 -20.52
C ARG A 76 6.53 -25.69 -20.38
N ASN A 77 6.92 -26.52 -19.42
CA ASN A 77 8.34 -26.93 -19.25
C ASN A 77 8.84 -27.81 -20.40
N SER A 78 7.96 -28.61 -20.99
CA SER A 78 8.31 -29.41 -22.19
C SER A 78 8.42 -28.55 -23.46
N GLN A 79 7.91 -27.34 -23.47
CA GLN A 79 8.00 -26.40 -24.60
C GLN A 79 9.22 -25.46 -24.52
N ASN A 80 9.82 -25.26 -23.34
CA ASN A 80 10.99 -24.40 -23.16
C ASN A 80 12.33 -25.14 -23.35
N ASN A 81 12.34 -26.47 -23.46
CA ASN A 81 13.56 -27.25 -23.65
C ASN A 81 13.91 -27.55 -25.13
N SER A 82 13.32 -26.83 -26.07
CA SER A 82 13.55 -27.04 -27.52
C SER A 82 14.02 -25.79 -28.27
N HIS A 83 14.69 -24.86 -27.61
CA HIS A 83 15.30 -23.71 -28.27
C HIS A 83 16.66 -23.37 -27.67
N ASP A 84 17.63 -24.22 -27.92
CA ASP A 84 19.05 -23.89 -27.95
C ASP A 84 19.71 -24.96 -28.85
N ASP A 85 19.88 -24.66 -30.10
CA ASP A 85 20.99 -25.05 -30.97
C ASP A 85 20.73 -24.49 -32.37
N GLU A 86 21.52 -23.55 -32.78
CA GLU A 86 22.18 -23.44 -34.08
C GLU A 86 22.87 -22.08 -34.16
N GLY A 87 24.16 -22.19 -34.25
CA GLY A 87 25.09 -21.13 -34.45
C GLY A 87 25.09 -20.62 -35.89
N ASP A 88 25.65 -19.47 -36.10
CA ASP A 88 26.54 -19.30 -37.26
C ASP A 88 27.58 -18.18 -36.99
N ASP A 89 28.77 -18.55 -37.37
CA ASP A 89 30.01 -17.84 -37.43
C ASP A 89 29.94 -16.57 -38.29
N GLN A 90 30.55 -15.47 -37.89
CA GLN A 90 31.51 -14.72 -38.71
C GLN A 90 32.23 -13.63 -37.88
N SER A 91 33.54 -13.83 -37.87
CA SER A 91 34.64 -12.96 -37.52
C SER A 91 34.54 -11.52 -38.06
N ASP A 92 35.02 -10.55 -37.27
CA ASP A 92 36.08 -9.65 -37.68
C ASP A 92 36.78 -8.97 -36.49
N ASP A 93 38.08 -9.12 -36.57
CA ASP A 93 39.15 -8.50 -35.78
C ASP A 93 39.05 -6.97 -35.70
N ILE A 94 39.44 -6.40 -34.57
CA ILE A 94 40.49 -5.33 -34.48
C ILE A 94 40.92 -5.18 -33.01
N SER A 95 42.20 -5.37 -32.83
CA SER A 95 43.09 -5.19 -31.69
C SER A 95 43.21 -3.74 -31.19
N HIS A 96 43.53 -3.57 -29.96
CA HIS A 96 44.68 -2.90 -29.30
C HIS A 96 44.33 -2.52 -27.84
N ASP A 97 45.11 -3.08 -26.94
CA ASP A 97 46.23 -2.58 -26.11
C ASP A 97 45.80 -1.55 -25.04
N ASP A 98 46.10 -1.68 -23.83
CA ASP A 98 47.26 -1.96 -22.99
C ASP A 98 47.00 -1.54 -21.52
N GLN A 99 47.59 -2.32 -20.64
CA GLN A 99 48.27 -1.98 -19.38
C GLN A 99 47.49 -1.74 -18.08
N SER A 100 47.65 -2.71 -17.25
CA SER A 100 48.47 -2.80 -16.01
C SER A 100 47.88 -2.30 -14.70
N GLY A 101 48.03 -3.14 -13.70
CA GLY A 101 48.05 -2.76 -12.28
C GLY A 101 47.62 -3.85 -11.31
N GLU A 102 48.57 -4.78 -11.06
CA GLU A 102 48.68 -5.68 -9.92
C GLU A 102 48.48 -5.00 -8.56
N VAL A 103 48.00 -5.73 -7.56
CA VAL A 103 48.71 -6.19 -6.35
C VAL A 103 47.69 -6.82 -5.41
N ASP A 104 47.72 -8.14 -5.26
CA ASP A 104 48.23 -8.96 -4.16
C ASP A 104 47.68 -8.64 -2.74
N ASN A 105 47.13 -9.53 -1.97
CA ASN A 105 47.74 -10.61 -1.25
C ASN A 105 46.79 -11.25 -0.20
N ARG A 106 46.79 -12.59 -0.17
CA ARG A 106 46.89 -13.49 1.02
C ARG A 106 45.90 -13.31 2.17
N SER A 107 45.42 -14.29 2.80
CA SER A 107 45.78 -15.69 3.02
C SER A 107 44.84 -16.35 4.06
N GLN A 108 44.68 -17.63 3.90
CA GLN A 108 44.79 -18.77 4.86
C GLN A 108 43.58 -19.03 5.75
N GLN A 109 43.03 -20.17 5.60
CA GLN A 109 43.35 -21.55 5.98
C GLN A 109 42.59 -22.07 7.20
N ARG A 110 42.02 -23.21 6.97
CA ARG A 110 41.96 -24.51 7.70
C ARG A 110 40.73 -24.67 8.58
N SER A 111 40.10 -25.80 8.71
CA SER A 111 40.39 -27.22 8.41
C SER A 111 39.18 -28.08 8.80
N SER A 112 38.89 -29.09 8.00
CA SER A 112 38.80 -30.53 8.36
C SER A 112 37.68 -30.90 9.35
N SER A 113 36.98 -31.97 9.21
CA SER A 113 37.22 -33.34 8.80
C SER A 113 35.91 -34.09 8.74
N ASP A 114 35.80 -34.97 7.78
CA ASP A 114 35.63 -36.43 7.87
C ASP A 114 34.25 -36.91 8.37
N ASP A 115 33.61 -37.82 7.73
CA ASP A 115 33.91 -39.20 7.35
C ASP A 115 32.67 -39.84 6.71
N GLY A 116 32.84 -40.62 5.69
CA GLY A 116 32.50 -42.01 5.51
C GLY A 116 31.16 -42.33 4.79
N GLY A 117 31.29 -42.85 3.61
CA GLY A 117 31.13 -44.22 3.32
C GLY A 117 30.11 -44.56 2.24
N GLU A 118 30.58 -45.07 1.13
CA GLU A 118 30.16 -46.27 0.35
C GLU A 118 28.68 -46.32 -0.13
N GLY A 119 28.37 -46.64 -1.33
CA GLY A 119 29.03 -47.34 -2.42
C GLY A 119 28.04 -47.77 -3.48
N ARG A 120 28.50 -47.83 -4.71
CA ARG A 120 28.18 -48.80 -5.76
C ARG A 120 26.84 -48.85 -6.45
N GLU A 121 26.92 -48.64 -7.70
CA GLU A 121 26.95 -49.46 -8.96
C GLU A 121 25.59 -49.48 -9.62
N ASP A 122 25.41 -49.31 -10.88
CA ASP A 122 26.03 -49.45 -12.20
C ASP A 122 24.95 -49.95 -13.20
N ARG A 123 25.14 -49.64 -14.49
CA ARG A 123 24.48 -50.24 -15.68
C ARG A 123 23.15 -49.63 -16.10
N GLY A 124 23.00 -49.02 -17.25
CA GLY A 124 23.60 -49.27 -18.56
C GLY A 124 22.55 -49.78 -19.54
N TYR A 125 22.66 -49.33 -20.82
CA TYR A 125 21.95 -49.82 -22.03
C TYR A 125 20.60 -49.16 -22.35
N ASP A 126 20.34 -48.73 -23.50
CA ASP A 126 20.87 -48.54 -24.87
C ASP A 126 19.65 -48.53 -25.83
N ARG A 127 19.71 -47.62 -26.83
CA ARG A 127 19.15 -47.71 -28.19
C ARG A 127 17.65 -47.83 -28.46
N GLY A 128 17.27 -46.98 -29.42
CA GLY A 128 16.33 -47.26 -30.51
C GLY A 128 15.31 -46.17 -30.70
N ASP A 129 15.47 -45.29 -31.49
CA ASP A 129 15.52 -45.04 -32.95
C ASP A 129 14.12 -44.80 -33.54
N ARG A 130 14.00 -43.62 -34.16
CA ARG A 130 13.27 -43.29 -35.38
C ARG A 130 11.78 -42.96 -35.40
N ASP A 131 11.61 -41.74 -35.93
CA ASP A 131 10.55 -41.34 -36.85
C ASP A 131 9.11 -41.20 -36.33
N TRP A 132 8.72 -39.94 -36.16
CA TRP A 132 7.45 -39.40 -36.64
C TRP A 132 7.53 -37.87 -36.68
N ARG A 133 8.15 -37.33 -37.73
CA ARG A 133 7.93 -35.96 -38.20
C ARG A 133 6.84 -36.00 -39.26
N ARG A 134 5.71 -35.40 -39.01
CA ARG A 134 4.85 -34.60 -39.89
C ARG A 134 3.43 -34.54 -39.37
N ASP A 135 2.96 -33.32 -39.22
CA ASP A 135 1.61 -32.83 -39.02
C ASP A 135 1.33 -32.17 -37.68
N ARG A 136 1.87 -30.96 -37.45
CA ARG A 136 1.33 -30.00 -36.47
C ARG A 136 1.59 -28.54 -36.89
N HIS A 137 1.14 -28.16 -38.08
CA HIS A 137 1.21 -26.75 -38.51
C HIS A 137 -0.14 -26.14 -38.91
N ARG A 138 -1.27 -26.59 -38.33
CA ARG A 138 -2.58 -25.98 -38.64
C ARG A 138 -3.45 -25.54 -37.48
N GLY A 139 -2.95 -25.54 -36.23
CA GLY A 139 -3.75 -25.19 -35.04
C GLY A 139 -3.38 -23.90 -34.31
N ARG A 140 -2.24 -23.27 -34.64
CA ARG A 140 -1.69 -22.13 -33.86
C ARG A 140 -2.11 -20.74 -34.33
N ASP A 141 -2.70 -20.61 -35.51
CA ASP A 141 -3.06 -19.28 -36.04
C ASP A 141 -4.47 -18.81 -35.69
N ARG A 142 -5.32 -19.68 -35.10
CA ARG A 142 -6.68 -19.25 -34.71
C ARG A 142 -6.76 -18.57 -33.34
N ASP A 143 -5.88 -18.88 -32.40
CA ASP A 143 -5.87 -18.22 -31.09
C ASP A 143 -5.09 -16.90 -31.06
N ARG A 144 -4.03 -16.78 -31.91
CA ARG A 144 -3.33 -15.50 -32.11
C ARG A 144 -4.18 -14.43 -32.79
N ASN A 145 -5.20 -14.84 -33.55
CA ASN A 145 -6.08 -13.90 -34.24
C ASN A 145 -7.27 -13.43 -33.39
N ARG A 146 -7.56 -14.12 -32.28
CA ARG A 146 -8.58 -13.66 -31.33
C ARG A 146 -8.05 -12.57 -30.39
N ASP A 147 -6.77 -12.58 -30.03
CA ASP A 147 -6.15 -11.52 -29.20
C ASP A 147 -5.82 -10.26 -30.02
N ARG A 148 -5.52 -10.40 -31.33
CA ARG A 148 -5.29 -9.25 -32.22
C ARG A 148 -6.56 -8.47 -32.58
N GLY A 149 -7.73 -9.02 -32.34
CA GLY A 149 -9.02 -8.36 -32.59
C GLY A 149 -9.51 -7.45 -31.47
N ARG A 150 -8.96 -7.59 -30.24
CA ARG A 150 -9.36 -6.79 -29.09
C ARG A 150 -8.57 -5.49 -28.90
N ASP A 151 -7.44 -5.36 -29.60
CA ASP A 151 -6.52 -4.22 -29.47
C ASP A 151 -6.65 -3.21 -30.63
N ARG A 152 -7.72 -3.32 -31.45
CA ARG A 152 -8.01 -2.32 -32.50
C ARG A 152 -8.82 -1.20 -31.90
N ASP A 153 -8.42 0.04 -32.17
CA ASP A 153 -9.23 1.22 -31.88
C ASP A 153 -10.63 0.98 -32.47
N ILE A 154 -11.66 1.18 -31.64
CA ILE A 154 -13.05 1.05 -32.06
C ILE A 154 -13.30 2.12 -33.11
N VAL A 155 -13.67 1.71 -34.33
CA VAL A 155 -14.01 2.64 -35.39
C VAL A 155 -15.32 3.31 -35.04
N ILE A 156 -15.29 4.62 -34.81
CA ILE A 156 -16.45 5.46 -34.54
C ILE A 156 -17.14 5.71 -35.88
N SER A 157 -18.43 5.44 -35.98
CA SER A 157 -19.26 5.85 -37.11
C SER A 157 -20.07 7.09 -36.76
N ASP A 158 -20.50 7.85 -37.78
CA ASP A 158 -21.23 9.11 -37.59
C ASP A 158 -22.55 8.94 -36.86
N ASP A 159 -23.09 7.73 -36.78
CA ASP A 159 -24.34 7.38 -36.08
C ASP A 159 -24.13 6.97 -34.61
N ASP A 160 -22.88 6.93 -34.12
CA ASP A 160 -22.61 6.50 -32.76
C ASP A 160 -22.88 7.62 -31.73
N VAL A 161 -23.66 7.28 -30.72
CA VAL A 161 -23.89 8.16 -29.57
C VAL A 161 -22.72 8.04 -28.59
N LEU A 162 -21.98 9.12 -28.43
CA LEU A 162 -20.84 9.20 -27.52
C LEU A 162 -21.25 9.85 -26.20
N LEU A 163 -20.92 9.19 -25.09
CA LEU A 163 -21.18 9.69 -23.74
C LEU A 163 -19.87 10.09 -23.06
N PRO A 164 -19.81 11.29 -22.44
CA PRO A 164 -18.62 11.70 -21.70
C PRO A 164 -18.41 10.83 -20.47
N VAL A 165 -17.16 10.52 -20.18
CA VAL A 165 -16.74 9.75 -19.00
C VAL A 165 -15.45 10.31 -18.45
N GLY A 166 -15.29 10.23 -17.13
CA GLY A 166 -14.04 10.56 -16.45
C GLY A 166 -13.81 9.60 -15.29
N GLY A 167 -12.54 9.38 -14.97
CA GLY A 167 -12.20 8.51 -13.87
C GLY A 167 -10.70 8.34 -13.68
N LEU A 168 -10.33 7.48 -12.74
CA LEU A 168 -8.96 7.17 -12.39
C LEU A 168 -8.48 5.93 -13.11
N LEU A 169 -7.37 6.03 -13.83
CA LEU A 169 -6.84 4.91 -14.61
C LEU A 169 -6.14 3.89 -13.70
N ASP A 170 -6.63 2.66 -13.77
CA ASP A 170 -6.04 1.49 -13.11
C ASP A 170 -5.53 0.51 -14.17
N ILE A 171 -4.20 0.34 -14.22
CA ILE A 171 -3.54 -0.55 -15.18
C ILE A 171 -3.20 -1.85 -14.46
N LEU A 172 -3.71 -2.95 -15.01
CA LEU A 172 -3.46 -4.32 -14.58
C LEU A 172 -2.54 -5.01 -15.61
N GLU A 173 -2.12 -6.25 -15.34
CA GLU A 173 -1.15 -6.95 -16.19
C GLU A 173 -1.54 -7.02 -17.67
N ASN A 174 -2.82 -7.33 -17.96
CA ASN A 174 -3.29 -7.61 -19.32
C ASN A 174 -4.38 -6.65 -19.82
N TYR A 175 -4.85 -5.72 -19.00
CA TYR A 175 -5.92 -4.78 -19.32
C TYR A 175 -5.87 -3.55 -18.42
N ALA A 176 -6.54 -2.49 -18.83
CA ALA A 176 -6.69 -1.27 -18.04
C ALA A 176 -8.17 -0.89 -17.93
N PHE A 177 -8.52 -0.27 -16.80
CA PHE A 177 -9.85 0.26 -16.53
C PHE A 177 -9.79 1.70 -16.04
N LEU A 178 -10.77 2.46 -16.46
CA LEU A 178 -11.06 3.77 -15.90
C LEU A 178 -12.06 3.58 -14.76
N ARG A 179 -11.63 3.79 -13.53
CA ARG A 179 -12.44 3.70 -12.32
C ARG A 179 -13.33 4.92 -12.23
N THR A 180 -14.63 4.76 -12.47
CA THR A 180 -15.58 5.88 -12.51
C THR A 180 -16.24 6.15 -11.16
N GLY A 181 -16.24 5.18 -10.26
CA GLY A 181 -16.85 5.25 -8.92
C GLY A 181 -15.87 5.52 -7.78
N GLY A 182 -14.64 5.96 -8.08
CA GLY A 182 -13.59 6.20 -7.06
C GLY A 182 -12.37 5.29 -7.22
N TYR A 183 -11.86 4.70 -6.13
CA TYR A 183 -10.60 3.95 -6.12
C TYR A 183 -10.77 2.42 -6.21
N LEU A 184 -12.00 1.93 -6.12
CA LEU A 184 -12.32 0.52 -6.16
C LEU A 184 -13.02 0.12 -7.46
N PRO A 185 -12.90 -1.16 -7.87
CA PRO A 185 -13.62 -1.68 -9.01
C PRO A 185 -15.14 -1.49 -8.90
N SER A 186 -15.76 -1.05 -9.99
CA SER A 186 -17.19 -0.79 -10.10
C SER A 186 -17.78 -1.45 -11.36
N PRO A 187 -19.08 -1.84 -11.36
CA PRO A 187 -19.75 -2.32 -12.57
C PRO A 187 -19.76 -1.31 -13.72
N ASN A 188 -19.63 -0.02 -13.40
CA ASN A 188 -19.65 1.08 -14.37
C ASN A 188 -18.26 1.46 -14.89
N ASP A 189 -17.21 0.71 -14.51
CA ASP A 189 -15.87 0.98 -14.96
C ASP A 189 -15.76 0.80 -16.46
N VAL A 190 -14.91 1.62 -17.08
CA VAL A 190 -14.73 1.68 -18.52
C VAL A 190 -13.42 1.00 -18.92
N TYR A 191 -13.50 0.09 -19.88
CA TYR A 191 -12.32 -0.57 -20.41
C TYR A 191 -11.47 0.39 -21.25
N VAL A 192 -10.16 0.37 -21.01
CA VAL A 192 -9.16 1.14 -21.77
C VAL A 192 -8.22 0.14 -22.45
N SER A 193 -8.05 0.26 -23.76
CA SER A 193 -7.16 -0.63 -24.50
C SER A 193 -5.69 -0.37 -24.13
N LEU A 194 -4.88 -1.43 -24.06
CA LEU A 194 -3.44 -1.27 -23.83
C LEU A 194 -2.74 -0.54 -25.00
N HIS A 195 -3.35 -0.53 -26.18
CA HIS A 195 -2.89 0.28 -27.30
C HIS A 195 -3.00 1.76 -26.99
N GLN A 196 -4.17 2.22 -26.48
CA GLN A 196 -4.35 3.61 -26.03
C GLN A 196 -3.41 3.97 -24.88
N VAL A 197 -3.23 3.06 -23.89
CA VAL A 197 -2.28 3.27 -22.79
C VAL A 197 -0.86 3.54 -23.31
N ARG A 198 -0.38 2.73 -24.28
CA ARG A 198 0.96 2.90 -24.87
C ARG A 198 1.06 4.13 -25.77
N ARG A 199 0.02 4.38 -26.57
CA ARG A 199 -0.02 5.50 -27.52
C ARG A 199 0.12 6.84 -26.83
N TYR A 200 -0.63 7.05 -25.74
CA TYR A 200 -0.66 8.31 -24.98
C TYR A 200 0.25 8.32 -23.75
N GLY A 201 1.05 7.27 -23.54
CA GLY A 201 1.94 7.18 -22.39
C GLY A 201 1.22 7.24 -21.05
N LEU A 202 0.00 6.68 -20.98
CA LEU A 202 -0.82 6.70 -19.78
C LEU A 202 -0.20 5.85 -18.67
N ARG A 203 -0.39 6.27 -17.42
CA ARG A 203 0.17 5.60 -16.24
C ARG A 203 -0.92 5.32 -15.22
N LYS A 204 -0.75 4.27 -14.42
CA LYS A 204 -1.63 4.00 -13.29
C LYS A 204 -1.72 5.24 -12.39
N GLY A 205 -2.95 5.63 -12.03
CA GLY A 205 -3.21 6.82 -11.23
C GLY A 205 -3.43 8.11 -12.03
N ASP A 206 -3.38 8.07 -13.38
CA ASP A 206 -3.80 9.21 -14.20
C ASP A 206 -5.32 9.40 -14.11
N VAL A 207 -5.78 10.62 -14.00
CA VAL A 207 -7.20 10.98 -14.22
C VAL A 207 -7.39 11.21 -15.71
N VAL A 208 -8.24 10.40 -16.31
CA VAL A 208 -8.51 10.48 -17.76
C VAL A 208 -9.98 10.89 -17.96
N THR A 209 -10.20 11.88 -18.83
CA THR A 209 -11.52 12.18 -19.37
C THR A 209 -11.59 11.80 -20.83
N GLY A 210 -12.76 11.38 -21.27
CA GLY A 210 -12.91 10.90 -22.62
C GLY A 210 -14.36 10.54 -22.93
N GLN A 211 -14.55 9.70 -23.94
CA GLN A 211 -15.88 9.33 -24.40
C GLN A 211 -15.97 7.81 -24.59
N VAL A 212 -17.12 7.26 -24.22
CA VAL A 212 -17.53 5.89 -24.46
C VAL A 212 -18.65 5.85 -25.48
N ARG A 213 -18.68 4.81 -26.30
CA ARG A 213 -19.77 4.58 -27.23
C ARG A 213 -20.92 3.87 -26.52
N GLN A 214 -22.13 4.40 -26.68
CA GLN A 214 -23.33 3.70 -26.23
C GLN A 214 -23.57 2.46 -27.11
N PRO A 215 -23.83 1.26 -26.55
CA PRO A 215 -24.17 0.07 -27.31
C PRO A 215 -25.42 0.32 -28.16
N ARG A 216 -25.40 -0.13 -29.42
CA ARG A 216 -26.56 -0.04 -30.34
C ARG A 216 -27.63 -1.05 -29.94
N GLU A 217 -28.89 -0.78 -30.30
CA GLU A 217 -29.98 -1.75 -30.15
C GLU A 217 -29.68 -3.03 -30.93
N GLY A 218 -29.69 -4.20 -30.24
CA GLY A 218 -29.37 -5.50 -30.83
C GLY A 218 -27.89 -5.87 -30.80
N GLU A 219 -27.00 -4.99 -30.38
CA GLU A 219 -25.59 -5.33 -30.17
C GLU A 219 -25.41 -6.17 -28.89
N ARG A 220 -24.56 -7.19 -28.95
CA ARG A 220 -24.26 -8.02 -27.78
C ARG A 220 -23.59 -7.15 -26.72
N ARG A 221 -24.25 -6.91 -25.61
CA ARG A 221 -23.72 -6.10 -24.51
C ARG A 221 -22.44 -6.75 -23.99
N GLU A 222 -21.34 -6.06 -24.18
CA GLU A 222 -20.10 -6.40 -23.49
C GLU A 222 -20.24 -6.06 -22.00
N LYS A 223 -19.47 -6.74 -21.15
CA LYS A 223 -19.55 -6.55 -19.69
C LYS A 223 -19.18 -5.12 -19.27
N PHE A 224 -18.28 -4.47 -20.02
CA PHE A 224 -17.82 -3.10 -19.78
C PHE A 224 -17.85 -2.31 -21.08
N ASN A 225 -18.21 -1.04 -21.01
CA ASN A 225 -18.06 -0.12 -22.13
C ASN A 225 -16.58 0.15 -22.40
N ALA A 226 -16.20 0.35 -23.64
CA ALA A 226 -14.83 0.67 -24.00
C ALA A 226 -14.66 2.18 -24.24
N LEU A 227 -13.53 2.73 -23.77
CA LEU A 227 -13.12 4.10 -24.06
C LEU A 227 -12.74 4.22 -25.54
N VAL A 228 -13.44 5.07 -26.28
CA VAL A 228 -13.20 5.26 -27.73
C VAL A 228 -12.33 6.49 -28.02
N ARG A 229 -12.44 7.55 -27.19
CA ARG A 229 -11.65 8.77 -27.32
C ARG A 229 -11.19 9.27 -25.97
N ILE A 230 -9.95 9.77 -25.91
CA ILE A 230 -9.40 10.44 -24.73
C ILE A 230 -9.43 11.93 -25.03
N ASP A 231 -10.02 12.70 -24.13
CA ASP A 231 -10.12 14.16 -24.25
C ASP A 231 -9.02 14.84 -23.43
N THR A 232 -8.80 14.42 -22.18
CA THR A 232 -7.70 14.94 -21.35
C THR A 232 -7.06 13.86 -20.48
N VAL A 233 -5.80 14.09 -20.09
CA VAL A 233 -5.06 13.29 -19.10
C VAL A 233 -4.58 14.25 -18.01
N ASN A 234 -5.07 14.08 -16.78
CA ASN A 234 -4.82 14.98 -15.64
C ASN A 234 -5.13 16.46 -15.96
N GLY A 235 -6.13 16.71 -16.79
CA GLY A 235 -6.55 18.06 -17.17
C GLY A 235 -5.75 18.72 -18.31
N VAL A 236 -4.72 18.03 -18.84
CA VAL A 236 -3.94 18.50 -19.99
C VAL A 236 -4.22 17.66 -21.24
N ASP A 237 -3.78 18.17 -22.41
CA ASP A 237 -3.89 17.45 -23.68
C ASP A 237 -3.14 16.09 -23.62
N PRO A 238 -3.72 15.00 -24.15
CA PRO A 238 -3.12 13.66 -24.07
C PRO A 238 -1.72 13.55 -24.70
N GLU A 239 -1.42 14.32 -25.74
CA GLU A 239 -0.10 14.30 -26.38
C GLU A 239 0.95 14.99 -25.50
N SER A 240 0.59 16.12 -24.87
CA SER A 240 1.44 16.81 -23.89
C SER A 240 1.69 15.96 -22.63
N ALA A 241 0.71 15.15 -22.23
CA ALA A 241 0.85 14.26 -21.08
C ALA A 241 1.88 13.13 -21.29
N ARG A 242 2.21 12.80 -22.54
CA ARG A 242 3.16 11.74 -22.90
C ARG A 242 4.60 12.07 -22.47
N ASP A 243 5.00 13.33 -22.60
CA ASP A 243 6.39 13.76 -22.39
C ASP A 243 6.75 14.01 -20.92
N ARG A 244 5.85 13.70 -20.00
CA ARG A 244 6.07 13.84 -18.55
C ARG A 244 7.24 12.96 -18.08
N VAL A 245 8.10 13.53 -17.25
CA VAL A 245 9.15 12.76 -16.57
C VAL A 245 8.51 11.76 -15.59
N GLU A 246 8.99 10.54 -15.56
CA GLU A 246 8.52 9.54 -14.61
C GLU A 246 8.97 9.87 -13.19
N PHE A 247 8.10 9.64 -12.21
CA PHE A 247 8.40 9.86 -10.80
C PHE A 247 9.69 9.19 -10.32
N SER A 248 10.01 8.03 -10.85
CA SER A 248 11.24 7.28 -10.55
C SER A 248 12.52 7.96 -11.02
N LYS A 249 12.43 8.85 -12.00
CA LYS A 249 13.55 9.57 -12.61
C LYS A 249 13.76 10.96 -11.99
N LEU A 250 12.82 11.42 -11.16
CA LEU A 250 12.92 12.70 -10.47
C LEU A 250 13.98 12.64 -9.36
N VAL A 251 14.79 13.69 -9.24
CA VAL A 251 15.90 13.76 -8.27
C VAL A 251 15.35 14.05 -6.86
N PRO A 252 15.54 13.14 -5.88
CA PRO A 252 15.01 13.31 -4.54
C PRO A 252 15.92 14.20 -3.68
N LEU A 253 15.35 15.16 -2.97
CA LEU A 253 15.99 16.01 -1.99
C LEU A 253 15.43 15.80 -0.58
N TYR A 254 16.16 16.29 0.43
CA TYR A 254 15.59 16.46 1.77
C TYR A 254 14.50 17.54 1.75
N PRO A 255 13.53 17.47 2.69
CA PRO A 255 12.57 18.56 2.89
C PRO A 255 13.30 19.88 3.14
N GLN A 256 12.98 20.91 2.37
CA GLN A 256 13.61 22.24 2.46
C GLN A 256 12.59 23.32 2.86
N GLU A 257 11.37 23.18 2.39
CA GLU A 257 10.28 24.10 2.68
C GLU A 257 9.40 23.53 3.80
N ARG A 258 9.19 24.33 4.85
CA ARG A 258 8.41 23.92 6.01
C ARG A 258 6.92 24.07 5.77
N LEU A 259 6.15 23.03 6.07
CA LEU A 259 4.70 23.09 6.21
C LEU A 259 4.36 23.60 7.62
N ARG A 260 4.08 24.87 7.77
CA ARG A 260 3.68 25.45 9.06
C ARG A 260 2.26 25.02 9.42
N LEU A 261 2.11 24.48 10.63
CA LEU A 261 0.83 23.96 11.11
C LEU A 261 0.13 24.91 12.08
N GLU A 262 0.82 25.89 12.62
CA GLU A 262 0.21 26.89 13.49
C GLU A 262 -0.88 27.67 12.77
N THR A 263 -2.13 27.66 13.32
CA THR A 263 -3.28 28.38 12.78
C THR A 263 -3.81 29.40 13.80
N GLN A 264 -4.54 28.94 14.80
CA GLN A 264 -5.13 29.79 15.82
C GLN A 264 -4.41 29.61 17.17
N PRO A 265 -4.39 30.64 18.05
CA PRO A 265 -3.71 30.59 19.34
C PRO A 265 -4.13 29.44 20.26
N ASN A 266 -5.40 29.05 20.18
CA ASN A 266 -6.01 28.01 21.00
C ASN A 266 -5.81 26.59 20.45
N VAL A 267 -5.34 26.42 19.21
CA VAL A 267 -5.06 25.11 18.61
C VAL A 267 -3.66 24.66 19.02
N LEU A 268 -3.51 24.23 20.26
CA LEU A 268 -2.21 23.86 20.84
C LEU A 268 -1.56 22.67 20.14
N THR A 269 -2.35 21.74 19.58
CA THR A 269 -1.85 20.53 18.89
C THR A 269 -0.88 20.89 17.78
N THR A 270 -1.30 21.76 16.85
CA THR A 270 -0.47 22.16 15.70
C THR A 270 0.69 23.05 16.12
N ARG A 271 0.52 23.89 17.15
CA ARG A 271 1.59 24.70 17.72
C ARG A 271 2.69 23.86 18.33
N VAL A 272 2.33 22.82 19.10
CA VAL A 272 3.30 21.88 19.69
C VAL A 272 4.06 21.12 18.61
N ILE A 273 3.36 20.59 17.60
CA ILE A 273 3.99 19.84 16.49
C ILE A 273 5.02 20.71 15.78
N ASP A 274 4.68 21.95 15.47
CA ASP A 274 5.60 22.89 14.81
C ASP A 274 6.91 23.10 15.59
N LEU A 275 6.89 23.04 16.91
CA LEU A 275 8.08 23.24 17.72
C LEU A 275 8.87 21.95 17.95
N ILE A 276 8.17 20.81 18.09
CA ILE A 276 8.79 19.54 18.52
C ILE A 276 9.13 18.66 17.34
N SER A 277 8.28 18.61 16.31
CA SER A 277 8.46 17.75 15.13
C SER A 277 8.05 18.51 13.87
N PRO A 278 8.82 19.53 13.44
CA PRO A 278 8.50 20.31 12.27
C PRO A 278 8.40 19.44 11.03
N ILE A 279 7.42 19.72 10.18
CA ILE A 279 7.14 18.97 8.97
C ILE A 279 7.54 19.83 7.77
N GLY A 280 8.25 19.23 6.82
CA GLY A 280 8.60 19.87 5.56
C GLY A 280 7.95 19.19 4.36
N LYS A 281 7.84 19.90 3.23
CA LYS A 281 7.43 19.35 1.94
C LYS A 281 8.38 18.22 1.55
N GLY A 282 7.86 17.03 1.29
CA GLY A 282 8.66 15.82 1.05
C GLY A 282 8.98 14.97 2.29
N GLN A 283 8.40 15.30 3.45
CA GLN A 283 8.62 14.56 4.70
C GLN A 283 8.06 13.15 4.68
N ARG A 284 8.80 12.18 5.27
CA ARG A 284 8.31 10.85 5.62
C ARG A 284 8.12 10.79 7.13
N GLY A 285 6.92 11.12 7.61
CA GLY A 285 6.62 11.21 9.04
C GLY A 285 5.83 10.02 9.55
N LEU A 286 6.21 9.50 10.72
CA LEU A 286 5.45 8.54 11.49
C LEU A 286 4.78 9.22 12.68
N ILE A 287 3.47 9.06 12.79
CA ILE A 287 2.69 9.41 13.99
C ILE A 287 2.48 8.14 14.77
N VAL A 288 3.34 7.90 15.76
CA VAL A 288 3.35 6.69 16.56
C VAL A 288 2.32 6.82 17.67
N SER A 289 1.28 6.00 17.63
CA SER A 289 0.13 6.14 18.49
C SER A 289 -0.28 4.83 19.16
N PRO A 290 -0.26 4.73 20.48
CA PRO A 290 -1.00 3.71 21.20
C PRO A 290 -2.52 3.86 20.98
N PRO A 291 -3.32 2.80 21.17
CA PRO A 291 -4.77 2.91 21.12
C PRO A 291 -5.31 3.95 22.11
N LYS A 292 -6.27 4.78 21.65
CA LYS A 292 -6.94 5.85 22.44
C LYS A 292 -6.06 7.04 22.82
N ALA A 293 -4.91 7.23 22.20
CA ALA A 293 -4.03 8.38 22.47
C ALA A 293 -4.41 9.69 21.73
N GLY A 294 -5.50 9.70 20.95
CA GLY A 294 -5.96 10.88 20.23
C GLY A 294 -5.44 11.01 18.79
N LYS A 295 -5.07 9.87 18.16
CA LYS A 295 -4.59 9.78 16.77
C LYS A 295 -5.43 10.60 15.79
N THR A 296 -6.74 10.38 15.74
CA THR A 296 -7.67 11.03 14.81
C THR A 296 -7.71 12.55 14.99
N MET A 297 -7.68 13.03 16.26
CA MET A 297 -7.63 14.47 16.55
C MET A 297 -6.36 15.13 16.01
N VAL A 298 -5.21 14.45 16.13
CA VAL A 298 -3.93 14.94 15.59
C VAL A 298 -3.97 15.00 14.08
N LEU A 299 -4.46 13.94 13.41
CA LEU A 299 -4.59 13.92 11.94
C LEU A 299 -5.52 15.01 11.42
N GLN A 300 -6.68 15.19 12.03
CA GLN A 300 -7.63 16.26 11.67
C GLN A 300 -7.02 17.65 11.87
N ALA A 301 -6.29 17.85 12.98
CA ALA A 301 -5.61 19.11 13.24
C ALA A 301 -4.54 19.41 12.18
N ILE A 302 -3.72 18.41 11.79
CA ILE A 302 -2.72 18.55 10.73
C ILE A 302 -3.40 18.82 9.39
N ALA A 303 -4.44 18.06 9.03
CA ALA A 303 -5.17 18.22 7.77
C ALA A 303 -5.74 19.63 7.62
N ASN A 304 -6.41 20.12 8.67
CA ASN A 304 -7.01 21.46 8.70
C ASN A 304 -5.94 22.57 8.67
N ALA A 305 -4.79 22.35 9.31
CA ALA A 305 -3.68 23.29 9.28
C ALA A 305 -3.09 23.41 7.86
N ILE A 306 -2.86 22.29 7.19
CA ILE A 306 -2.33 22.24 5.81
C ILE A 306 -3.28 22.98 4.87
N THR A 307 -4.58 22.65 4.91
CA THR A 307 -5.56 23.31 4.03
C THR A 307 -5.74 24.80 4.30
N THR A 308 -5.42 25.26 5.50
CA THR A 308 -5.50 26.68 5.89
C THR A 308 -4.24 27.44 5.48
N ASN A 309 -3.07 26.89 5.78
CA ASN A 309 -1.79 27.58 5.62
C ASN A 309 -1.14 27.32 4.25
N ASN A 310 -1.41 26.16 3.64
CA ASN A 310 -0.82 25.72 2.37
C ASN A 310 -1.92 25.27 1.39
N PRO A 311 -2.82 26.18 0.95
CA PRO A 311 -3.93 25.82 0.07
C PRO A 311 -3.48 25.37 -1.33
N GLU A 312 -2.22 25.62 -1.70
CA GLU A 312 -1.59 25.12 -2.91
C GLU A 312 -1.32 23.61 -2.88
N CYS A 313 -1.18 23.04 -1.68
CA CYS A 313 -0.92 21.61 -1.51
C CYS A 313 -2.18 20.77 -1.77
N HIS A 314 -2.04 19.74 -2.58
CA HIS A 314 -3.10 18.74 -2.75
C HIS A 314 -3.09 17.77 -1.56
N LEU A 315 -4.13 17.85 -0.73
CA LEU A 315 -4.27 17.00 0.45
C LEU A 315 -5.08 15.76 0.14
N MET A 316 -4.49 14.58 0.37
CA MET A 316 -5.11 13.27 0.28
C MET A 316 -5.13 12.61 1.66
N VAL A 317 -6.28 12.11 2.09
CA VAL A 317 -6.42 11.35 3.34
C VAL A 317 -6.80 9.92 2.98
N VAL A 318 -5.91 8.98 3.26
CA VAL A 318 -6.08 7.56 2.93
C VAL A 318 -6.38 6.79 4.20
N LEU A 319 -7.61 6.29 4.32
CA LEU A 319 -8.11 5.56 5.48
C LEU A 319 -8.24 4.07 5.13
N VAL A 320 -7.46 3.23 5.80
CA VAL A 320 -7.38 1.79 5.54
C VAL A 320 -7.87 1.01 6.75
N ASP A 321 -8.88 0.15 6.55
CA ASP A 321 -9.47 -0.68 7.60
C ASP A 321 -10.00 0.19 8.77
N GLU A 322 -10.53 1.39 8.46
CA GLU A 322 -11.13 2.30 9.44
C GLU A 322 -12.65 2.12 9.53
N ARG A 323 -13.22 2.67 10.60
CA ARG A 323 -14.67 2.58 10.86
C ARG A 323 -15.43 3.53 9.94
N PRO A 324 -16.63 3.15 9.44
CA PRO A 324 -17.46 4.00 8.59
C PRO A 324 -17.78 5.36 9.21
N GLU A 325 -18.02 5.42 10.52
CA GLU A 325 -18.28 6.66 11.25
C GLU A 325 -17.05 7.59 11.29
N GLU A 326 -15.83 7.04 11.43
CA GLU A 326 -14.59 7.81 11.40
C GLU A 326 -14.28 8.34 9.99
N VAL A 327 -14.62 7.55 8.96
CA VAL A 327 -14.53 7.99 7.55
C VAL A 327 -15.47 9.16 7.30
N THR A 328 -16.72 9.07 7.74
CA THR A 328 -17.72 10.15 7.59
C THR A 328 -17.30 11.41 8.32
N ASP A 329 -16.77 11.28 9.54
CA ASP A 329 -16.27 12.41 10.31
C ASP A 329 -15.10 13.11 9.60
N MET A 330 -14.15 12.34 9.07
CA MET A 330 -13.03 12.88 8.31
C MET A 330 -13.49 13.59 7.04
N GLN A 331 -14.45 13.03 6.28
CA GLN A 331 -15.02 13.64 5.08
C GLN A 331 -15.73 14.97 5.36
N ARG A 332 -16.31 15.12 6.55
CA ARG A 332 -17.02 16.36 6.96
C ARG A 332 -16.08 17.41 7.52
N SER A 333 -15.00 17.00 8.19
CA SER A 333 -14.10 17.88 8.91
C SER A 333 -12.90 18.36 8.11
N VAL A 334 -12.52 17.65 7.03
CA VAL A 334 -11.33 17.95 6.23
C VAL A 334 -11.68 18.36 4.81
N LYS A 335 -11.10 19.46 4.36
CA LYS A 335 -11.18 19.91 2.96
C LYS A 335 -10.01 19.27 2.18
N GLY A 336 -10.22 18.06 1.69
CA GLY A 336 -9.22 17.31 0.94
C GLY A 336 -9.87 16.11 0.26
N GLU A 337 -9.09 15.37 -0.51
CA GLU A 337 -9.52 14.11 -1.12
C GLU A 337 -9.48 13.00 -0.09
N VAL A 338 -10.64 12.53 0.40
CA VAL A 338 -10.74 11.44 1.38
C VAL A 338 -11.00 10.12 0.66
N ILE A 339 -10.05 9.22 0.76
CA ILE A 339 -10.01 7.91 0.12
C ILE A 339 -10.10 6.86 1.21
N ALA A 340 -11.13 6.02 1.19
CA ALA A 340 -11.36 5.10 2.29
C ALA A 340 -11.68 3.68 1.82
N SER A 341 -11.19 2.71 2.59
CA SER A 341 -11.60 1.31 2.55
C SER A 341 -11.91 0.87 3.97
N THR A 342 -13.19 0.72 4.29
CA THR A 342 -13.70 0.44 5.64
C THR A 342 -13.46 -1.03 6.06
N PHE A 343 -13.49 -1.31 7.35
CA PHE A 343 -13.11 -2.61 7.94
C PHE A 343 -13.97 -3.80 7.46
N ASP A 344 -15.15 -3.53 6.93
CA ASP A 344 -16.07 -4.53 6.36
C ASP A 344 -15.66 -5.05 4.97
N ARG A 345 -14.62 -4.45 4.36
CA ARG A 345 -14.09 -4.85 3.06
C ARG A 345 -12.97 -5.89 3.17
N PRO A 346 -12.76 -6.70 2.13
CA PRO A 346 -11.65 -7.65 2.10
C PRO A 346 -10.29 -6.94 2.03
N ALA A 347 -9.24 -7.64 2.46
CA ALA A 347 -7.87 -7.12 2.49
C ALA A 347 -7.36 -6.67 1.11
N ASP A 348 -7.80 -7.32 0.03
CA ASP A 348 -7.45 -6.94 -1.36
C ASP A 348 -7.96 -5.54 -1.72
N ASP A 349 -9.13 -5.14 -1.21
CA ASP A 349 -9.67 -3.79 -1.42
C ASP A 349 -8.82 -2.74 -0.72
N HIS A 350 -8.32 -3.03 0.50
CA HIS A 350 -7.44 -2.13 1.24
C HIS A 350 -6.12 -1.88 0.50
N THR A 351 -5.52 -2.93 -0.04
CA THR A 351 -4.28 -2.83 -0.81
C THR A 351 -4.49 -2.11 -2.14
N THR A 352 -5.59 -2.40 -2.86
CA THR A 352 -5.95 -1.78 -4.14
C THR A 352 -6.14 -0.27 -3.98
N VAL A 353 -6.90 0.14 -2.96
CA VAL A 353 -7.14 1.57 -2.66
C VAL A 353 -5.83 2.29 -2.37
N ALA A 354 -4.99 1.72 -1.50
CA ALA A 354 -3.72 2.33 -1.15
C ALA A 354 -2.77 2.44 -2.36
N GLU A 355 -2.66 1.38 -3.18
CA GLU A 355 -1.83 1.40 -4.38
C GLU A 355 -2.28 2.44 -5.39
N LEU A 356 -3.58 2.55 -5.63
CA LEU A 356 -4.09 3.52 -6.59
C LEU A 356 -3.96 4.94 -6.05
N ALA A 357 -4.13 5.16 -4.74
CA ALA A 357 -3.95 6.45 -4.09
C ALA A 357 -2.51 6.96 -4.20
N ILE A 358 -1.52 6.12 -3.92
CA ILE A 358 -0.12 6.53 -4.01
C ILE A 358 0.32 6.76 -5.47
N GLU A 359 -0.20 5.97 -6.42
CA GLU A 359 0.07 6.21 -7.84
C GLU A 359 -0.59 7.53 -8.31
N ARG A 360 -1.80 7.85 -7.85
CA ARG A 360 -2.44 9.15 -8.08
C ARG A 360 -1.59 10.30 -7.52
N ALA A 361 -1.10 10.19 -6.28
CA ALA A 361 -0.22 11.18 -5.68
C ALA A 361 1.04 11.42 -6.52
N LYS A 362 1.68 10.35 -7.00
CA LYS A 362 2.86 10.45 -7.89
C LYS A 362 2.54 11.16 -9.20
N ARG A 363 1.35 10.94 -9.79
CA ARG A 363 0.95 11.64 -11.04
C ARG A 363 0.84 13.14 -10.83
N LEU A 364 0.31 13.55 -9.67
CA LEU A 364 0.24 14.98 -9.31
C LEU A 364 1.64 15.59 -9.13
N VAL A 365 2.55 14.88 -8.48
CA VAL A 365 3.94 15.34 -8.31
C VAL A 365 4.68 15.43 -9.64
N GLU A 366 4.45 14.50 -10.59
CA GLU A 366 4.99 14.59 -11.96
C GLU A 366 4.52 15.86 -12.72
N LEU A 367 3.43 16.44 -12.31
CA LEU A 367 2.91 17.72 -12.83
C LEU A 367 3.44 18.94 -12.07
N GLY A 368 4.32 18.75 -11.09
CA GLY A 368 4.90 19.83 -10.28
C GLY A 368 4.08 20.23 -9.06
N HIS A 369 3.05 19.48 -8.67
CA HIS A 369 2.25 19.78 -7.49
C HIS A 369 2.92 19.30 -6.20
N ASP A 370 2.67 20.05 -5.12
CA ASP A 370 2.95 19.61 -3.76
C ASP A 370 1.77 18.77 -3.26
N VAL A 371 2.06 17.52 -2.91
CA VAL A 371 1.05 16.56 -2.45
C VAL A 371 1.34 16.14 -1.02
N VAL A 372 0.32 16.19 -0.17
CA VAL A 372 0.39 15.68 1.20
C VAL A 372 -0.57 14.51 1.36
N VAL A 373 -0.04 13.34 1.71
CA VAL A 373 -0.80 12.13 1.99
C VAL A 373 -0.80 11.87 3.50
N LEU A 374 -1.98 11.87 4.10
CA LEU A 374 -2.19 11.40 5.47
C LEU A 374 -2.71 9.97 5.41
N LEU A 375 -1.92 9.01 5.89
CA LEU A 375 -2.28 7.58 5.87
C LEU A 375 -2.68 7.11 7.27
N ASP A 376 -3.89 6.64 7.43
CA ASP A 376 -4.39 6.01 8.64
C ASP A 376 -4.90 4.58 8.37
N SER A 377 -4.14 3.56 8.67
CA SER A 377 -2.82 3.48 9.28
C SER A 377 -1.88 2.56 8.48
N ILE A 378 -0.57 2.82 8.57
CA ILE A 378 0.43 1.95 7.92
C ILE A 378 0.47 0.55 8.53
N THR A 379 0.15 0.43 9.83
CA THR A 379 0.05 -0.87 10.52
C THR A 379 -1.07 -1.72 9.93
N ARG A 380 -2.24 -1.14 9.72
CA ARG A 380 -3.38 -1.84 9.09
C ARG A 380 -3.12 -2.15 7.63
N LEU A 381 -2.48 -1.25 6.90
CA LEU A 381 -2.04 -1.49 5.53
C LEU A 381 -1.06 -2.67 5.47
N GLY A 382 -0.08 -2.74 6.38
CA GLY A 382 0.84 -3.87 6.49
C GLY A 382 0.12 -5.20 6.78
N ARG A 383 -0.89 -5.18 7.66
CA ARG A 383 -1.74 -6.35 7.93
C ARG A 383 -2.53 -6.79 6.68
N ALA A 384 -3.09 -5.84 5.94
CA ALA A 384 -3.83 -6.11 4.71
C ALA A 384 -2.93 -6.79 3.66
N TYR A 385 -1.73 -6.28 3.45
CA TYR A 385 -0.76 -6.93 2.56
C TYR A 385 -0.34 -8.32 3.03
N ASN A 386 -0.22 -8.54 4.34
CA ASN A 386 0.12 -9.86 4.88
C ASN A 386 -0.97 -10.92 4.61
N ILE A 387 -2.23 -10.48 4.47
CA ILE A 387 -3.37 -11.35 4.13
C ILE A 387 -3.50 -11.51 2.61
N ALA A 388 -3.38 -10.41 1.86
CA ALA A 388 -3.62 -10.34 0.42
C ALA A 388 -2.45 -10.89 -0.42
N ALA A 389 -1.20 -10.69 0.04
CA ALA A 389 -0.03 -11.10 -0.72
C ALA A 389 0.13 -12.63 -0.79
N PRO A 390 0.59 -13.18 -1.93
CA PRO A 390 0.96 -14.59 -2.01
C PRO A 390 2.07 -14.90 -1.01
N ALA A 391 1.90 -15.97 -0.22
CA ALA A 391 2.89 -16.37 0.77
C ALA A 391 4.24 -16.69 0.11
N SER A 392 5.31 -16.00 0.52
CA SER A 392 6.68 -16.27 0.05
C SER A 392 7.33 -17.45 0.80
N GLY A 393 6.76 -17.84 1.94
CA GLY A 393 7.28 -18.88 2.84
C GLY A 393 8.36 -18.37 3.80
N ARG A 394 8.75 -17.09 3.74
CA ARG A 394 9.70 -16.48 4.67
C ARG A 394 8.95 -15.71 5.75
N ILE A 395 8.51 -16.44 6.76
CA ILE A 395 7.74 -15.89 7.87
C ILE A 395 8.68 -15.30 8.93
N LEU A 396 8.54 -14.03 9.21
CA LEU A 396 9.19 -13.32 10.31
C LEU A 396 8.46 -13.60 11.64
N SER A 397 9.04 -13.14 12.76
CA SER A 397 8.38 -13.17 14.06
C SER A 397 7.01 -12.47 13.97
N GLY A 398 6.02 -12.93 14.73
CA GLY A 398 4.66 -12.38 14.68
C GLY A 398 3.81 -12.84 13.48
N GLY A 399 4.29 -13.77 12.63
CA GLY A 399 3.53 -14.32 11.52
C GLY A 399 3.46 -13.40 10.29
N VAL A 400 4.41 -12.48 10.14
CA VAL A 400 4.50 -11.56 8.99
C VAL A 400 5.32 -12.20 7.89
N ASP A 401 4.78 -12.29 6.68
CA ASP A 401 5.57 -12.66 5.50
C ASP A 401 6.48 -11.50 5.08
N SER A 402 7.77 -11.79 4.89
CA SER A 402 8.75 -10.75 4.52
C SER A 402 8.42 -10.03 3.21
N ALA A 403 7.77 -10.72 2.27
CA ALA A 403 7.33 -10.12 1.00
C ALA A 403 6.18 -9.14 1.18
N ALA A 404 5.35 -9.33 2.20
CA ALA A 404 4.21 -8.46 2.48
C ALA A 404 4.60 -7.06 3.00
N LEU A 405 5.82 -6.91 3.52
CA LEU A 405 6.32 -5.62 4.02
C LEU A 405 6.84 -4.70 2.91
N TYR A 406 7.18 -5.26 1.74
CA TYR A 406 7.75 -4.48 0.64
C TYR A 406 6.78 -3.45 0.04
N PRO A 407 5.52 -3.79 -0.32
CA PRO A 407 4.60 -2.82 -0.92
C PRO A 407 4.29 -1.62 -0.01
N PRO A 408 3.92 -1.78 1.28
CA PRO A 408 3.70 -0.63 2.15
C PRO A 408 4.98 0.17 2.42
N LYS A 409 6.17 -0.47 2.40
CA LYS A 409 7.45 0.24 2.46
C LYS A 409 7.70 1.06 1.20
N LYS A 410 7.35 0.55 0.02
CA LYS A 410 7.39 1.27 -1.25
C LYS A 410 6.41 2.45 -1.25
N PHE A 411 5.23 2.28 -0.65
CA PHE A 411 4.26 3.37 -0.45
C PHE A 411 4.89 4.49 0.38
N PHE A 412 5.31 4.19 1.61
CA PHE A 412 5.85 5.18 2.54
C PHE A 412 7.16 5.78 2.06
N GLY A 413 8.03 4.96 1.46
CA GLY A 413 9.30 5.37 0.87
C GLY A 413 9.19 6.24 -0.38
N ALA A 414 8.00 6.41 -0.95
CA ALA A 414 7.78 7.31 -2.08
C ALA A 414 7.92 8.79 -1.69
N ALA A 415 7.69 9.15 -0.41
CA ALA A 415 7.78 10.53 0.06
C ALA A 415 9.16 11.12 -0.14
N ARG A 416 9.22 12.26 -0.82
CA ARG A 416 10.44 13.03 -1.13
C ARG A 416 10.11 14.44 -1.60
N ASN A 417 11.02 15.36 -1.37
CA ASN A 417 11.06 16.62 -2.08
C ASN A 417 11.77 16.41 -3.42
N ILE A 418 11.38 17.11 -4.48
CA ILE A 418 11.92 16.95 -5.83
C ILE A 418 12.67 18.22 -6.21
N GLU A 419 13.89 18.04 -6.79
CA GLU A 419 14.65 19.14 -7.35
C GLU A 419 13.90 19.76 -8.53
N ASP A 420 13.72 21.10 -8.50
CA ASP A 420 13.01 21.87 -9.53
C ASP A 420 11.58 21.35 -9.84
N GLY A 421 10.93 20.72 -8.86
CA GLY A 421 9.60 20.14 -9.04
C GLY A 421 8.73 20.26 -7.79
N GLY A 422 7.63 19.51 -7.78
CA GLY A 422 6.74 19.39 -6.63
C GLY A 422 7.31 18.53 -5.50
N SER A 423 6.48 18.19 -4.54
CA SER A 423 6.89 17.33 -3.43
C SER A 423 5.82 16.29 -3.09
N LEU A 424 6.24 15.16 -2.54
CA LEU A 424 5.36 14.16 -1.95
C LEU A 424 5.67 14.01 -0.46
N THR A 425 4.78 14.52 0.38
CA THR A 425 4.84 14.38 1.85
C THR A 425 3.92 13.24 2.26
N ILE A 426 4.39 12.32 3.09
CA ILE A 426 3.56 11.23 3.65
C ILE A 426 3.68 11.23 5.17
N LEU A 427 2.55 11.43 5.84
CA LEU A 427 2.43 11.31 7.29
C LEU A 427 1.56 10.10 7.58
N ALA A 428 2.15 9.03 8.09
CA ALA A 428 1.47 7.78 8.35
C ALA A 428 1.32 7.51 9.85
N THR A 429 0.14 7.12 10.29
CA THR A 429 -0.03 6.65 11.66
C THR A 429 0.46 5.22 11.79
N ALA A 430 1.21 4.95 12.85
CA ALA A 430 1.66 3.62 13.24
C ALA A 430 1.06 3.25 14.59
N LEU A 431 0.37 2.12 14.66
CA LEU A 431 -0.21 1.60 15.89
C LEU A 431 0.84 0.82 16.68
N VAL A 432 1.03 1.18 17.93
CA VAL A 432 1.95 0.52 18.87
C VAL A 432 1.20 0.11 20.14
N GLU A 433 1.83 -0.73 20.97
CA GLU A 433 1.24 -1.18 22.25
C GLU A 433 -0.14 -1.86 22.07
N THR A 434 -0.35 -2.52 20.95
CA THR A 434 -1.59 -3.26 20.67
C THR A 434 -1.61 -4.67 21.28
N GLY A 435 -0.47 -5.12 21.82
CA GLY A 435 -0.26 -6.50 22.27
C GLY A 435 -0.04 -7.49 21.12
N SER A 436 0.05 -7.03 19.87
CA SER A 436 0.28 -7.84 18.69
C SER A 436 1.76 -7.82 18.28
N LYS A 437 2.41 -8.99 18.27
CA LYS A 437 3.78 -9.12 17.76
C LYS A 437 3.90 -8.79 16.26
N MET A 438 2.82 -8.97 15.51
CA MET A 438 2.76 -8.56 14.10
C MET A 438 2.94 -7.05 13.96
N ASP A 439 2.24 -6.26 14.78
CA ASP A 439 2.31 -4.80 14.75
C ASP A 439 3.68 -4.29 15.15
N GLU A 440 4.33 -4.93 16.12
CA GLU A 440 5.69 -4.62 16.53
C GLU A 440 6.68 -4.80 15.36
N VAL A 441 6.59 -5.93 14.65
CA VAL A 441 7.43 -6.20 13.46
C VAL A 441 7.16 -5.19 12.36
N ILE A 442 5.89 -4.89 12.07
CA ILE A 442 5.52 -3.88 11.07
C ILE A 442 6.10 -2.52 11.47
N PHE A 443 5.93 -2.10 12.72
CA PHE A 443 6.42 -0.82 13.21
C PHE A 443 7.95 -0.69 13.09
N GLU A 444 8.70 -1.70 13.55
CA GLU A 444 10.18 -1.68 13.49
C GLU A 444 10.68 -1.58 12.03
N GLU A 445 9.98 -2.19 11.08
CA GLU A 445 10.33 -2.11 9.65
C GLU A 445 10.17 -0.68 9.07
N PHE A 446 9.19 0.09 9.57
CA PHE A 446 8.93 1.46 9.10
C PHE A 446 9.71 2.53 9.87
N LYS A 447 10.04 2.30 11.13
CA LYS A 447 10.78 3.23 11.99
C LYS A 447 12.11 3.67 11.34
N GLY A 448 12.84 2.73 10.73
CA GLY A 448 14.08 3.02 10.00
C GLY A 448 13.90 3.80 8.69
N THR A 449 12.68 3.81 8.12
CA THR A 449 12.37 4.47 6.84
C THR A 449 11.96 5.93 7.01
N GLY A 450 11.35 6.28 8.15
CA GLY A 450 10.91 7.62 8.48
C GLY A 450 12.07 8.59 8.74
N ASN A 451 11.83 9.87 8.48
CA ASN A 451 12.72 10.98 8.83
C ASN A 451 12.07 12.02 9.78
N MET A 452 10.89 11.71 10.30
CA MET A 452 10.18 12.46 11.34
C MET A 452 9.35 11.48 12.17
N GLU A 453 9.32 11.66 13.47
CA GLU A 453 8.52 10.88 14.39
C GLU A 453 7.76 11.80 15.35
N LEU A 454 6.45 11.64 15.42
CA LEU A 454 5.58 12.26 16.42
C LEU A 454 5.00 11.15 17.28
N LYS A 455 5.48 11.01 18.50
CA LYS A 455 5.06 9.96 19.42
C LYS A 455 3.96 10.46 20.34
N LEU A 456 2.85 9.74 20.39
CA LEU A 456 1.77 9.95 21.34
C LEU A 456 1.92 9.00 22.53
N ASP A 457 1.54 9.44 23.73
CA ASP A 457 1.54 8.63 24.93
C ASP A 457 0.11 8.47 25.49
N ARG A 458 -0.30 7.22 25.68
CA ARG A 458 -1.61 6.87 26.25
C ARG A 458 -1.78 7.38 27.68
N LYS A 459 -0.71 7.43 28.48
CA LYS A 459 -0.77 7.90 29.88
C LYS A 459 -1.26 9.34 29.96
N PHE A 460 -0.87 10.21 29.03
CA PHE A 460 -1.32 11.60 28.96
C PHE A 460 -2.78 11.67 28.55
N ALA A 461 -3.19 10.88 27.55
CA ALA A 461 -4.58 10.83 27.11
C ALA A 461 -5.52 10.30 28.20
N ASP A 462 -5.11 9.29 28.96
CA ASP A 462 -5.87 8.77 30.10
C ASP A 462 -6.08 9.86 31.18
N LYS A 463 -5.12 10.77 31.35
CA LYS A 463 -5.20 11.96 32.24
C LYS A 463 -5.87 13.17 31.57
N ARG A 464 -6.39 13.04 30.34
CA ARG A 464 -7.03 14.11 29.58
C ARG A 464 -6.11 15.29 29.23
N ILE A 465 -4.81 15.05 29.14
CA ILE A 465 -3.81 16.03 28.70
C ILE A 465 -3.70 15.87 27.17
N PHE A 466 -4.10 16.90 26.42
CA PHE A 466 -4.07 16.94 24.96
C PHE A 466 -3.40 18.22 24.43
N PRO A 467 -2.60 18.11 23.34
CA PRO A 467 -2.23 16.88 22.62
C PRO A 467 -1.36 15.95 23.50
N ALA A 468 -1.63 14.65 23.43
CA ALA A 468 -0.92 13.65 24.24
C ALA A 468 0.46 13.30 23.63
N VAL A 469 1.28 14.31 23.33
CA VAL A 469 2.57 14.19 22.64
C VAL A 469 3.69 13.95 23.65
N ASP A 470 4.49 12.91 23.42
CA ASP A 470 5.77 12.73 24.09
C ASP A 470 6.81 13.68 23.44
N VAL A 471 7.05 14.79 24.11
CA VAL A 471 7.90 15.89 23.56
C VAL A 471 9.38 15.50 23.48
N ASP A 472 9.82 14.54 24.27
CA ASP A 472 11.21 14.09 24.33
C ASP A 472 11.50 13.03 23.25
N ALA A 473 10.56 12.12 23.03
CA ALA A 473 10.69 11.06 22.05
C ALA A 473 10.28 11.47 20.61
N SER A 474 9.78 12.70 20.43
CA SER A 474 9.35 13.22 19.13
C SER A 474 10.43 14.11 18.50
N GLY A 475 10.54 14.10 17.15
CA GLY A 475 11.50 14.95 16.47
C GLY A 475 11.56 14.75 14.96
N THR A 476 12.28 15.61 14.28
CA THR A 476 12.52 15.60 12.84
C THR A 476 14.01 15.53 12.56
N ARG A 477 14.42 14.63 11.67
CA ARG A 477 15.82 14.57 11.21
C ARG A 477 16.12 15.76 10.33
N LYS A 478 17.29 16.38 10.55
CA LYS A 478 17.74 17.59 9.83
C LYS A 478 16.75 18.75 9.95
N GLU A 479 16.21 18.95 11.16
CA GLU A 479 15.31 20.09 11.46
C GLU A 479 15.98 21.45 11.21
N GLU A 480 17.31 21.49 11.21
CA GLU A 480 18.12 22.67 10.89
C GLU A 480 17.90 23.20 9.46
N ILE A 481 17.39 22.37 8.54
CA ILE A 481 17.02 22.82 7.19
C ILE A 481 15.66 23.52 7.17
N LEU A 482 14.77 23.14 8.10
CA LEU A 482 13.38 23.61 8.17
C LEU A 482 13.20 24.84 9.08
N MET A 483 14.17 25.11 9.97
CA MET A 483 14.12 26.20 10.93
C MET A 483 15.22 27.22 10.66
N GLY A 484 14.89 28.50 10.83
CA GLY A 484 15.92 29.56 10.83
C GLY A 484 16.89 29.39 12.02
N PRO A 485 18.15 29.85 11.90
CA PRO A 485 19.18 29.63 12.92
C PRO A 485 18.82 30.17 14.31
N GLU A 486 18.10 31.29 14.38
CA GLU A 486 17.62 31.87 15.64
C GLU A 486 16.53 31.01 16.27
N GLU A 487 15.52 30.60 15.50
CA GLU A 487 14.45 29.71 15.91
C GLU A 487 15.03 28.39 16.43
N LEU A 488 15.94 27.78 15.68
CA LEU A 488 16.60 26.52 16.02
C LEU A 488 17.35 26.60 17.36
N ASN A 489 18.12 27.66 17.57
CA ASN A 489 18.85 27.85 18.83
C ASN A 489 17.92 27.93 20.04
N ILE A 490 16.78 28.62 19.91
CA ILE A 490 15.80 28.75 20.98
C ILE A 490 15.09 27.40 21.22
N VAL A 491 14.72 26.69 20.16
CA VAL A 491 14.10 25.37 20.27
C VAL A 491 15.06 24.36 20.91
N TRP A 492 16.34 24.38 20.59
CA TRP A 492 17.32 23.51 21.26
C TRP A 492 17.49 23.83 22.74
N LYS A 493 17.45 25.10 23.13
CA LYS A 493 17.45 25.49 24.56
C LYS A 493 16.19 25.00 25.25
N LEU A 494 15.01 25.17 24.60
CA LEU A 494 13.74 24.68 25.11
C LEU A 494 13.78 23.16 25.31
N ARG A 495 14.24 22.39 24.33
CA ARG A 495 14.38 20.92 24.44
C ARG A 495 15.27 20.50 25.60
N ARG A 496 16.40 21.18 25.84
CA ARG A 496 17.26 20.89 27.00
C ARG A 496 16.53 21.07 28.34
N VAL A 497 15.71 22.11 28.44
CA VAL A 497 14.90 22.35 29.65
C VAL A 497 13.83 21.27 29.82
N LEU A 498 13.13 20.91 28.72
CA LEU A 498 12.10 19.89 28.75
C LEU A 498 12.66 18.49 29.05
N HIS A 499 13.82 18.15 28.49
CA HIS A 499 14.51 16.88 28.73
C HIS A 499 14.97 16.68 30.18
N ALA A 500 15.17 17.75 30.91
CA ALA A 500 15.52 17.68 32.36
C ALA A 500 14.33 17.37 33.26
N LEU A 501 13.09 17.37 32.73
CA LEU A 501 11.86 17.11 33.43
C LEU A 501 11.32 15.71 33.11
N ASP A 502 10.40 15.23 33.98
CA ASP A 502 9.59 14.06 33.61
C ASP A 502 8.72 14.38 32.40
N SER A 503 8.50 13.40 31.49
CA SER A 503 7.80 13.60 30.19
C SER A 503 6.41 14.25 30.35
N GLN A 504 5.68 13.93 31.45
CA GLN A 504 4.40 14.58 31.74
C GLN A 504 4.58 16.04 32.15
N GLN A 505 5.50 16.30 33.08
CA GLN A 505 5.79 17.66 33.54
C GLN A 505 6.28 18.54 32.41
N ALA A 506 7.10 17.98 31.52
CA ALA A 506 7.58 18.67 30.31
C ALA A 506 6.43 19.12 29.41
N LEU A 507 5.49 18.20 29.10
CA LEU A 507 4.32 18.52 28.30
C LEU A 507 3.39 19.54 28.98
N GLU A 508 3.08 19.36 30.27
CA GLU A 508 2.23 20.28 31.03
C GLU A 508 2.82 21.68 31.08
N LEU A 509 4.12 21.80 31.37
CA LEU A 509 4.83 23.08 31.37
C LEU A 509 4.78 23.75 29.99
N LEU A 510 5.05 22.97 28.91
CA LEU A 510 4.99 23.47 27.55
C LEU A 510 3.60 24.04 27.24
N LEU A 511 2.54 23.26 27.52
CA LEU A 511 1.15 23.66 27.26
C LEU A 511 0.74 24.86 28.09
N GLU A 512 1.12 24.95 29.38
CA GLU A 512 0.83 26.08 30.25
C GLU A 512 1.43 27.38 29.69
N LYS A 513 2.71 27.35 29.34
CA LYS A 513 3.40 28.53 28.81
C LYS A 513 2.87 28.91 27.41
N MET A 514 2.53 27.95 26.55
CA MET A 514 1.95 28.23 25.23
C MET A 514 0.55 28.83 25.31
N LYS A 515 -0.29 28.44 26.30
CA LYS A 515 -1.62 29.03 26.54
C LYS A 515 -1.55 30.52 26.83
N GLY A 516 -0.46 30.99 27.42
CA GLY A 516 -0.23 32.41 27.70
C GLY A 516 0.24 33.24 26.52
N THR A 517 0.37 32.65 25.32
CA THR A 517 0.91 33.31 24.13
C THR A 517 -0.02 33.18 22.92
N LYS A 518 0.00 34.16 22.04
CA LYS A 518 -0.84 34.19 20.82
C LYS A 518 -0.24 33.41 19.65
N SER A 519 1.09 33.21 19.66
CA SER A 519 1.81 32.53 18.58
C SER A 519 3.06 31.83 19.07
N ASN A 520 3.61 30.92 18.25
CA ASN A 520 4.89 30.27 18.51
C ASN A 520 6.06 31.26 18.51
N VAL A 521 5.99 32.30 17.70
CA VAL A 521 6.99 33.37 17.71
C VAL A 521 7.01 34.10 19.05
N GLU A 522 5.84 34.50 19.57
CA GLU A 522 5.73 35.12 20.89
C GLU A 522 6.22 34.21 22.00
N PHE A 523 5.86 32.92 21.95
CA PHE A 523 6.31 31.91 22.89
C PHE A 523 7.85 31.77 22.88
N LEU A 524 8.46 31.64 21.72
CA LEU A 524 9.92 31.53 21.59
C LEU A 524 10.65 32.80 22.07
N MET A 525 10.09 33.98 21.86
CA MET A 525 10.64 35.23 22.42
C MET A 525 10.58 35.25 23.95
N GLN A 526 9.53 34.69 24.56
CA GLN A 526 9.45 34.55 26.02
C GLN A 526 10.49 33.54 26.57
N VAL A 527 10.66 32.38 25.87
CA VAL A 527 11.68 31.39 26.20
C VAL A 527 13.08 32.01 26.13
N GLN A 528 13.37 32.81 25.10
CA GLN A 528 14.64 33.48 24.94
C GLN A 528 14.92 34.43 26.12
N LYS A 529 13.94 35.24 26.53
CA LYS A 529 14.08 36.17 27.67
C LYS A 529 14.31 35.47 29.01
N THR A 530 13.64 34.34 29.24
CA THR A 530 13.77 33.57 30.48
C THR A 530 15.04 32.74 30.57
N THR A 531 15.62 32.39 29.44
CA THR A 531 16.88 31.62 29.35
C THR A 531 18.15 32.49 29.30
N VAL A 532 18.01 33.80 29.07
CA VAL A 532 19.08 34.77 29.28
C VAL A 532 19.05 35.20 30.75
N GLY A 533 19.29 34.25 31.66
CA GLY A 533 19.62 34.48 33.07
C GLY A 533 21.15 34.67 33.21
N PRO A 534 21.66 35.21 34.31
CA PRO A 534 22.66 36.25 34.40
C PRO A 534 24.08 35.74 34.18
N ASP A 535 24.59 35.86 32.99
CA ASP A 535 26.02 35.72 32.66
C ASP A 535 26.52 36.97 31.94
N GLN A 536 26.19 38.14 32.46
CA GLN A 536 26.86 39.41 32.20
C GLN A 536 27.07 40.17 33.49
N GLY A 537 28.12 39.83 34.21
CA GLY A 537 28.53 40.61 35.37
C GLY A 537 29.61 39.95 36.20
N SER A 538 30.79 39.76 35.66
CA SER A 538 32.04 39.95 36.43
C SER A 538 33.19 40.07 35.47
N ASN A 539 33.55 41.33 35.24
CA ASN A 539 34.92 41.70 34.95
C ASN A 539 35.84 41.30 36.08
#